data_88e4afc9fb6cf5c83e499c138b4c32ca
#
_entry.id   88e4afc9fb6cf5c83e499c138b4c32ca
#
_cell.length_a   1.000
_cell.length_b   1.000
_cell.length_c   1.000
_cell.angle_alpha   90.00
_cell.angle_beta   90.00
_cell.angle_gamma   90.00
#
_symmetry.space_group_name_H-M   'P 1'
#
loop_
_entity.id
_entity.type
_entity.pdbx_description
1 polymer ?
#
loop_
_entity_poly.entity_id
_entity_poly.type
_entity_poly.pdbx_seq_one_letter_code
_entity_poly.pdbx_strand_id
1 'polypeptide(L)'
;MTNNFKNTIDSYLSSEIGKLFIRYKNEAKDIDYTEKELGITIDNALKYVLLTYGGAYIGVDLLSCSKDPNNKNQETILDYTKSIRDYYKETNVCHSIQSGYVISIEGNGDIIFINSENKVKIFYHDTNKEELLAKNFESFIIEQI
;
A
#
# COMPACT_ATOMS: atom_id res chain seq x y z
N MET A 1 1.98 -5.17 14.85
CA MET A 1 3.01 -4.11 14.63
C MET A 1 3.99 -4.10 15.79
N THR A 2 5.28 -4.14 15.48
CA THR A 2 6.34 -4.14 16.49
C THR A 2 6.68 -2.72 16.95
N ASN A 3 7.18 -2.59 18.20
CA ASN A 3 7.66 -1.29 18.71
C ASN A 3 8.87 -0.80 17.91
N ASN A 4 9.70 -1.71 17.43
CA ASN A 4 10.85 -1.36 16.59
C ASN A 4 10.40 -0.69 15.29
N PHE A 5 9.43 -1.27 14.61
CA PHE A 5 8.87 -0.68 13.39
C PHE A 5 8.32 0.73 13.65
N LYS A 6 7.48 0.85 14.68
CA LYS A 6 6.89 2.14 15.05
C LYS A 6 7.96 3.22 15.28
N ASN A 7 8.95 2.91 16.11
CA ASN A 7 10.03 3.85 16.42
C ASN A 7 10.84 4.23 15.17
N THR A 8 11.12 3.25 14.30
CA THR A 8 11.85 3.48 13.05
C THR A 8 11.09 4.43 12.12
N ILE A 9 9.80 4.18 11.93
CA ILE A 9 8.94 5.03 11.07
C ILE A 9 8.80 6.43 11.65
N ASP A 10 8.53 6.54 12.95
CA ASP A 10 8.37 7.83 13.61
C ASP A 10 9.66 8.66 13.52
N SER A 11 10.82 8.04 13.71
CA SER A 11 12.12 8.72 13.57
C SER A 11 12.38 9.16 12.12
N TYR A 12 12.08 8.30 11.15
CA TYR A 12 12.29 8.60 9.74
C TYR A 12 11.39 9.75 9.27
N LEU A 13 10.08 9.68 9.54
CA LEU A 13 9.12 10.67 9.06
C LEU A 13 9.10 11.96 9.90
N SER A 14 9.66 11.98 11.10
CA SER A 14 9.83 13.21 11.88
C SER A 14 11.13 13.96 11.58
N SER A 15 12.06 13.36 10.83
CA SER A 15 13.28 14.05 10.37
C SER A 15 12.94 15.20 9.43
N GLU A 16 13.90 16.12 9.23
CA GLU A 16 13.69 17.28 8.34
C GLU A 16 13.32 16.85 6.91
N ILE A 17 13.99 15.83 6.39
CA ILE A 17 13.70 15.29 5.06
C ILE A 17 12.41 14.49 5.08
N GLY A 18 12.21 13.63 6.08
CA GLY A 18 11.05 12.77 6.19
C GLY A 18 9.72 13.52 6.24
N LYS A 19 9.70 14.70 6.87
CA LYS A 19 8.51 15.56 6.91
C LYS A 19 8.01 15.97 5.53
N LEU A 20 8.87 16.00 4.53
CA LEU A 20 8.50 16.31 3.14
C LEU A 20 7.71 15.20 2.48
N PHE A 21 7.77 13.99 3.02
CA PHE A 21 7.14 12.79 2.46
C PHE A 21 5.78 12.47 3.08
N ILE A 22 5.38 13.20 4.13
CA ILE A 22 4.08 13.03 4.78
C ILE A 22 2.98 13.52 3.84
N ARG A 23 1.87 12.77 3.81
CA ARG A 23 0.67 13.09 3.02
C ARG A 23 -0.53 13.34 3.94
N TYR A 24 -1.70 13.54 3.33
CA TYR A 24 -2.96 13.70 4.04
C TYR A 24 -3.26 12.45 4.90
N LYS A 25 -3.48 12.64 6.18
CA LYS A 25 -3.79 11.55 7.12
C LYS A 25 -5.10 10.89 6.75
N ASN A 26 -5.09 9.55 6.75
CA ASN A 26 -6.30 8.80 6.45
C ASN A 26 -7.26 8.81 7.64
N GLU A 27 -8.55 8.70 7.34
CA GLU A 27 -9.59 8.55 8.34
C GLU A 27 -9.90 7.06 8.54
N ALA A 28 -10.16 6.66 9.78
CA ALA A 28 -10.48 5.26 10.11
C ALA A 28 -11.69 4.75 9.31
N LYS A 29 -12.70 5.58 9.08
CA LYS A 29 -13.89 5.22 8.29
C LYS A 29 -13.55 4.82 6.85
N ASP A 30 -12.55 5.45 6.24
CA ASP A 30 -12.13 5.16 4.87
C ASP A 30 -11.34 3.85 4.81
N ILE A 31 -10.56 3.56 5.86
CA ILE A 31 -9.87 2.26 5.99
C ILE A 31 -10.90 1.14 6.14
N ASP A 32 -11.88 1.31 7.02
CA ASP A 32 -12.95 0.33 7.24
C ASP A 32 -13.76 0.08 5.96
N TYR A 33 -14.09 1.15 5.23
CA TYR A 33 -14.78 1.07 3.95
C TYR A 33 -13.98 0.31 2.90
N THR A 34 -12.67 0.59 2.82
CA THR A 34 -11.76 -0.11 1.90
C THR A 34 -11.71 -1.61 2.21
N GLU A 35 -11.57 -1.98 3.49
CA GLU A 35 -11.56 -3.38 3.92
C GLU A 35 -12.87 -4.09 3.55
N LYS A 36 -13.99 -3.45 3.80
CA LYS A 36 -15.31 -4.00 3.50
C LYS A 36 -15.52 -4.23 2.00
N GLU A 37 -15.22 -3.21 1.20
CA GLU A 37 -15.42 -3.25 -0.25
C GLU A 37 -14.50 -4.24 -0.95
N LEU A 38 -13.28 -4.41 -0.46
CA LEU A 38 -12.32 -5.36 -1.03
C LEU A 38 -12.38 -6.76 -0.43
N GLY A 39 -13.08 -6.92 0.71
CA GLY A 39 -13.13 -8.20 1.43
C GLY A 39 -11.78 -8.62 1.99
N ILE A 40 -10.99 -7.67 2.48
CA ILE A 40 -9.64 -7.88 3.02
C ILE A 40 -9.50 -7.25 4.40
N THR A 41 -8.40 -7.57 5.07
CA THR A 41 -7.96 -6.86 6.27
C THR A 41 -6.63 -6.19 5.96
N ILE A 42 -6.57 -4.87 6.10
CA ILE A 42 -5.34 -4.11 5.89
C ILE A 42 -4.37 -4.39 7.04
N ASP A 43 -3.09 -4.59 6.69
CA ASP A 43 -2.03 -4.83 7.67
C ASP A 43 -1.99 -3.73 8.74
N ASN A 44 -1.82 -4.10 10.00
CA ASN A 44 -1.86 -3.16 11.13
C ASN A 44 -0.74 -2.12 11.07
N ALA A 45 0.44 -2.49 10.58
CA ALA A 45 1.55 -1.54 10.43
C ALA A 45 1.25 -0.53 9.31
N LEU A 46 0.64 -0.99 8.21
CA LEU A 46 0.17 -0.08 7.16
C LEU A 46 -0.93 0.85 7.67
N LYS A 47 -1.90 0.34 8.43
CA LYS A 47 -2.93 1.19 9.08
C LYS A 47 -2.30 2.28 9.92
N TYR A 48 -1.28 1.93 10.71
CA TYR A 48 -0.56 2.91 11.53
C TYR A 48 0.03 4.04 10.69
N VAL A 49 0.73 3.69 9.61
CA VAL A 49 1.33 4.67 8.69
C VAL A 49 0.25 5.57 8.09
N LEU A 50 -0.82 4.98 7.57
CA LEU A 50 -1.91 5.72 6.92
C LEU A 50 -2.62 6.70 7.88
N LEU A 51 -2.90 6.26 9.09
CA LEU A 51 -3.60 7.08 10.10
C LEU A 51 -2.71 8.20 10.67
N THR A 52 -1.39 7.96 10.74
CA THR A 52 -0.46 8.91 11.35
C THR A 52 0.16 9.85 10.32
N TYR A 53 0.52 9.35 9.14
CA TYR A 53 1.33 10.05 8.14
C TYR A 53 0.69 10.11 6.74
N GLY A 54 -0.40 9.40 6.53
CA GLY A 54 -1.03 9.28 5.22
C GLY A 54 -0.29 8.32 4.30
N GLY A 55 -0.56 8.38 3.00
CA GLY A 55 0.19 7.65 1.98
C GLY A 55 1.56 8.28 1.77
N ALA A 56 2.45 8.11 2.73
CA ALA A 56 3.78 8.72 2.73
C ALA A 56 4.71 8.05 1.71
N TYR A 57 5.75 8.79 1.29
CA TYR A 57 6.86 8.19 0.55
C TYR A 57 7.87 7.62 1.54
N ILE A 58 8.06 6.31 1.50
CA ILE A 58 9.02 5.58 2.36
C ILE A 58 9.78 4.59 1.48
N GLY A 59 10.64 5.12 0.60
CA GLY A 59 11.30 4.34 -0.46
C GLY A 59 10.35 3.86 -1.56
N VAL A 60 9.07 3.78 -1.27
CA VAL A 60 7.97 3.56 -2.21
C VAL A 60 6.87 4.57 -1.94
N ASP A 61 6.11 4.91 -2.96
CA ASP A 61 4.99 5.85 -2.84
C ASP A 61 3.73 5.09 -2.44
N LEU A 62 3.42 5.10 -1.13
CA LEU A 62 2.28 4.36 -0.60
C LEU A 62 0.96 5.02 -1.00
N LEU A 63 0.03 4.20 -1.48
CA LEU A 63 -1.35 4.61 -1.73
C LEU A 63 -2.10 4.82 -0.41
N SER A 64 -3.08 5.72 -0.43
CA SER A 64 -3.95 6.03 0.70
C SER A 64 -5.31 5.35 0.57
N CYS A 65 -6.02 5.24 1.69
CA CYS A 65 -7.45 4.89 1.70
C CYS A 65 -8.33 6.15 1.60
N SER A 66 -7.87 7.28 2.14
CA SER A 66 -8.58 8.57 2.08
C SER A 66 -8.04 9.43 0.96
N LYS A 67 -8.93 10.17 0.29
CA LYS A 67 -8.54 11.19 -0.69
C LYS A 67 -8.20 12.49 0.03
N ASP A 68 -7.11 13.15 -0.43
CA ASP A 68 -6.80 14.51 -0.02
C ASP A 68 -7.90 15.44 -0.53
N PRO A 69 -8.53 16.28 0.33
CA PRO A 69 -9.55 17.23 -0.11
C PRO A 69 -9.07 18.21 -1.20
N ASN A 70 -7.76 18.44 -1.30
CA ASN A 70 -7.14 19.30 -2.31
C ASN A 70 -6.75 18.54 -3.59
N ASN A 71 -6.99 17.23 -3.66
CA ASN A 71 -6.69 16.41 -4.84
C ASN A 71 -7.87 15.48 -5.15
N LYS A 72 -8.86 16.00 -5.86
CA LYS A 72 -10.10 15.27 -6.19
C LYS A 72 -9.87 14.07 -7.13
N ASN A 73 -8.77 14.07 -7.87
CA ASN A 73 -8.45 13.01 -8.84
C ASN A 73 -7.52 11.93 -8.25
N GLN A 74 -7.19 12.02 -6.96
CA GLN A 74 -6.38 11.02 -6.30
C GLN A 74 -7.07 9.65 -6.35
N GLU A 75 -6.34 8.63 -6.80
CA GLU A 75 -6.79 7.24 -6.74
C GLU A 75 -6.26 6.57 -5.47
N THR A 76 -7.13 5.81 -4.82
CA THR A 76 -6.87 5.16 -3.53
C THR A 76 -6.51 3.69 -3.71
N ILE A 77 -6.14 3.03 -2.59
CA ILE A 77 -5.99 1.56 -2.53
C ILE A 77 -7.24 0.87 -3.10
N LEU A 78 -8.42 1.35 -2.72
CA LEU A 78 -9.69 0.79 -3.20
C LEU A 78 -9.83 0.95 -4.72
N ASP A 79 -9.61 2.15 -5.23
CA ASP A 79 -9.76 2.45 -6.66
C ASP A 79 -8.82 1.59 -7.51
N TYR A 80 -7.53 1.60 -7.18
CA TYR A 80 -6.53 0.82 -7.91
C TYR A 80 -6.77 -0.68 -7.78
N THR A 81 -7.05 -1.18 -6.59
CA THR A 81 -7.25 -2.61 -6.38
C THR A 81 -8.46 -3.13 -7.17
N LYS A 82 -9.58 -2.42 -7.16
CA LYS A 82 -10.75 -2.80 -7.97
C LYS A 82 -10.42 -2.84 -9.46
N SER A 83 -9.82 -1.79 -9.96
CA SER A 83 -9.47 -1.66 -11.38
C SER A 83 -8.49 -2.76 -11.82
N ILE A 84 -7.45 -3.02 -11.02
CA ILE A 84 -6.44 -4.03 -11.33
C ILE A 84 -7.00 -5.45 -11.20
N ARG A 85 -7.82 -5.73 -10.18
CA ARG A 85 -8.50 -7.02 -10.06
C ARG A 85 -9.33 -7.33 -11.28
N ASP A 86 -10.12 -6.38 -11.76
CA ASP A 86 -10.97 -6.54 -12.94
C ASP A 86 -10.13 -6.80 -14.20
N TYR A 87 -9.11 -5.99 -14.43
CA TYR A 87 -8.25 -6.12 -15.59
C TYR A 87 -7.45 -7.42 -15.59
N TYR A 88 -6.87 -7.82 -14.46
CA TYR A 88 -6.08 -9.06 -14.37
C TYR A 88 -6.93 -10.32 -14.35
N LYS A 89 -8.17 -10.23 -13.88
CA LYS A 89 -9.13 -11.32 -14.04
C LYS A 89 -9.50 -11.53 -15.50
N GLU A 90 -9.77 -10.46 -16.23
CA GLU A 90 -10.12 -10.48 -17.65
C GLU A 90 -8.97 -11.02 -18.49
N THR A 91 -7.73 -10.59 -18.20
CA THR A 91 -6.52 -11.03 -18.91
C THR A 91 -5.92 -12.33 -18.38
N ASN A 92 -6.49 -12.90 -17.31
CA ASN A 92 -6.10 -14.18 -16.71
C ASN A 92 -4.65 -14.18 -16.21
N VAL A 93 -4.23 -13.12 -15.52
CA VAL A 93 -2.89 -12.99 -14.92
C VAL A 93 -3.00 -12.59 -13.46
N CYS A 94 -1.92 -12.79 -12.69
CA CYS A 94 -1.81 -12.35 -11.29
C CYS A 94 -3.02 -12.71 -10.44
N HIS A 95 -3.37 -14.00 -10.36
CA HIS A 95 -4.56 -14.47 -9.63
C HIS A 95 -4.54 -14.09 -8.14
N SER A 96 -3.36 -13.97 -7.53
CA SER A 96 -3.20 -13.63 -6.11
C SER A 96 -3.73 -12.23 -5.75
N ILE A 97 -3.85 -11.32 -6.73
CA ILE A 97 -4.44 -9.99 -6.45
C ILE A 97 -5.94 -10.05 -6.16
N GLN A 98 -6.63 -11.11 -6.59
CA GLN A 98 -8.07 -11.26 -6.36
C GLN A 98 -8.42 -11.36 -4.86
N SER A 99 -7.47 -11.79 -4.02
CA SER A 99 -7.61 -11.84 -2.56
C SER A 99 -6.62 -10.91 -1.84
N GLY A 100 -5.91 -10.09 -2.58
CA GLY A 100 -4.95 -9.12 -2.06
C GLY A 100 -5.35 -7.67 -2.36
N TYR A 101 -4.46 -6.74 -2.04
CA TYR A 101 -4.69 -5.32 -2.31
C TYR A 101 -3.40 -4.60 -2.67
N VAL A 102 -3.51 -3.65 -3.60
CA VAL A 102 -2.39 -2.85 -4.09
C VAL A 102 -2.01 -1.78 -3.07
N ILE A 103 -0.71 -1.66 -2.77
CA ILE A 103 -0.20 -0.64 -1.85
C ILE A 103 0.66 0.42 -2.53
N SER A 104 1.21 0.11 -3.71
CA SER A 104 2.02 1.04 -4.49
C SER A 104 2.03 0.65 -5.96
N ILE A 105 2.22 1.64 -6.83
CA ILE A 105 2.38 1.42 -8.27
C ILE A 105 3.68 2.06 -8.70
N GLU A 106 4.55 1.26 -9.34
CA GLU A 106 5.80 1.74 -9.90
C GLU A 106 5.56 2.58 -11.16
N GLY A 107 6.51 3.44 -11.50
CA GLY A 107 6.38 4.34 -12.65
C GLY A 107 6.19 3.65 -13.99
N ASN A 108 6.61 2.39 -14.12
CA ASN A 108 6.43 1.56 -15.32
C ASN A 108 5.11 0.76 -15.32
N GLY A 109 4.30 0.86 -14.27
CA GLY A 109 3.03 0.17 -14.14
C GLY A 109 3.06 -1.15 -13.37
N ASP A 110 4.21 -1.59 -12.89
CA ASP A 110 4.29 -2.75 -12.00
C ASP A 110 3.62 -2.44 -10.67
N ILE A 111 2.93 -3.42 -10.09
CA ILE A 111 2.22 -3.22 -8.83
C ILE A 111 2.95 -3.90 -7.68
N ILE A 112 2.97 -3.22 -6.54
CA ILE A 112 3.36 -3.78 -5.25
C ILE A 112 2.07 -3.99 -4.46
N PHE A 113 1.86 -5.21 -3.97
CA PHE A 113 0.61 -5.59 -3.31
C PHE A 113 0.86 -6.52 -2.13
N ILE A 114 -0.12 -6.59 -1.24
CA ILE A 114 -0.14 -7.53 -0.12
C ILE A 114 -1.14 -8.63 -0.47
N ASN A 115 -0.70 -9.89 -0.40
CA ASN A 115 -1.55 -11.05 -0.71
C ASN A 115 -2.33 -11.54 0.53
N SER A 116 -3.15 -12.58 0.35
CA SER A 116 -3.98 -13.14 1.43
C SER A 116 -3.19 -13.73 2.60
N GLU A 117 -1.91 -14.03 2.40
CA GLU A 117 -0.98 -14.50 3.45
C GLU A 117 -0.21 -13.35 4.12
N ASN A 118 -0.60 -12.12 3.87
CA ASN A 118 0.04 -10.89 4.38
C ASN A 118 1.49 -10.69 3.91
N LYS A 119 1.86 -11.31 2.80
CA LYS A 119 3.18 -11.16 2.17
C LYS A 119 3.18 -10.03 1.17
N VAL A 120 4.29 -9.29 1.08
CA VAL A 120 4.46 -8.21 0.11
C VAL A 120 5.09 -8.78 -1.16
N LYS A 121 4.42 -8.55 -2.29
CA LYS A 121 4.83 -9.03 -3.61
C LYS A 121 4.84 -7.89 -4.62
N ILE A 122 5.63 -8.07 -5.68
CA ILE A 122 5.57 -7.26 -6.88
C ILE A 122 5.09 -8.13 -8.05
N PHE A 123 4.25 -7.57 -8.90
CA PHE A 123 3.86 -8.18 -10.16
C PHE A 123 4.42 -7.38 -11.32
N TYR A 124 5.25 -8.03 -12.13
CA TYR A 124 5.88 -7.46 -13.33
C TYR A 124 4.95 -7.63 -14.52
N HIS A 125 4.31 -6.56 -14.95
CA HIS A 125 3.32 -6.61 -16.04
C HIS A 125 3.92 -7.00 -17.40
N ASP A 126 5.20 -6.75 -17.64
CA ASP A 126 5.89 -7.10 -18.88
C ASP A 126 6.10 -8.61 -19.04
N THR A 127 6.33 -9.32 -17.95
CA THR A 127 6.64 -10.75 -17.94
C THR A 127 5.55 -11.62 -17.33
N ASN A 128 4.51 -11.00 -16.74
CA ASN A 128 3.44 -11.66 -15.99
C ASN A 128 3.96 -12.51 -14.83
N LYS A 129 5.08 -12.12 -14.21
CA LYS A 129 5.70 -12.83 -13.09
C LYS A 129 5.47 -12.10 -11.77
N GLU A 130 5.27 -12.88 -10.70
CA GLU A 130 5.24 -12.40 -9.33
C GLU A 130 6.57 -12.70 -8.64
N GLU A 131 6.99 -11.78 -7.77
CA GLU A 131 8.17 -11.97 -6.93
C GLU A 131 7.84 -11.59 -5.49
N LEU A 132 8.33 -12.37 -4.53
CA LEU A 132 8.22 -12.05 -3.11
C LEU A 132 9.23 -10.96 -2.76
N LEU A 133 8.76 -9.82 -2.24
CA LEU A 133 9.62 -8.74 -1.77
C LEU A 133 9.92 -8.87 -0.27
N ALA A 134 8.93 -9.24 0.53
CA ALA A 134 9.11 -9.39 1.97
C ALA A 134 8.02 -10.28 2.57
N LYS A 135 8.33 -10.85 3.74
CA LYS A 135 7.39 -11.72 4.47
C LYS A 135 6.19 -10.99 5.06
N ASN A 136 6.29 -9.67 5.26
CA ASN A 136 5.22 -8.80 5.75
C ASN A 136 5.55 -7.33 5.46
N PHE A 137 4.59 -6.45 5.70
CA PHE A 137 4.73 -5.01 5.44
C PHE A 137 5.85 -4.35 6.28
N GLU A 138 5.97 -4.71 7.57
CA GLU A 138 7.01 -4.14 8.43
C GLU A 138 8.41 -4.40 7.88
N SER A 139 8.70 -5.66 7.52
CA SER A 139 10.00 -6.02 6.95
C SER A 139 10.24 -5.30 5.63
N PHE A 140 9.21 -5.21 4.79
CA PHE A 140 9.30 -4.52 3.50
C PHE A 140 9.71 -3.06 3.67
N ILE A 141 9.02 -2.33 4.53
CA ILE A 141 9.28 -0.90 4.73
C ILE A 141 10.64 -0.64 5.39
N ILE A 142 11.02 -1.44 6.37
CA ILE A 142 12.33 -1.28 7.02
C ILE A 142 13.48 -1.45 6.02
N GLU A 143 13.34 -2.32 5.04
CA GLU A 143 14.34 -2.50 3.98
C GLU A 143 14.43 -1.31 3.02
N GLN A 144 13.41 -0.45 2.97
CA GLN A 144 13.40 0.74 2.10
C GLN A 144 14.12 1.95 2.72
N ILE A 145 14.29 1.95 4.02
CA ILE A 145 14.95 3.05 4.74
C ILE A 145 16.38 2.65 5.22
#